data_ca88410fe6a398b8bce39b161425c559
#
_entry.id   ca88410fe6a398b8bce39b161425c559
#
_cell.length_a   1.000
_cell.length_b   1.000
_cell.length_c   1.000
_cell.angle_alpha   90.00
_cell.angle_beta   90.00
_cell.angle_gamma   90.00
#
_symmetry.space_group_name_H-M   'P 1'
#
loop_
_entity.id
_entity.type
_entity.pdbx_description
1 polymer ?
#
loop_
_entity_poly.entity_id
_entity_poly.type
_entity_poly.pdbx_seq_one_letter_code
_entity_poly.pdbx_strand_id
1 'polypeptide(L)'
;MKMTAEALKQKVGQFFFPAVFINDTEENIQETERLIKEHNIGGLTFFHSRASAATNYESKKKVVFNDDSYQKIKDLIVRYQKAASTPLLISIDAEWGLAMRIEKTPQYPYAITLGALPATKADLVYEVGKQIGLDLKAAGIHYNLSPLADINNNPNNPVIGYRSFGENKQKVADFAVEYLKGMSEVGILGCLKHFPGHGNTNVDSHLGLPVLNETLEELLENELYPFIKGIENNVDSIMIGHLAVPSLNDGKNTSATLSKPIIETLLREKLGYDGLVISDALNMRSVSKLYERKGELEWEAFNAGNDILCFAENVPEGIEAILKNASPDRIEESFNRIRNAKEKVGLLNNSFTTTGELNFEKASQLNLEIAQNCITKVIDNSVSELLFESQKNNQLAKLSLYKNVENTFFKTLNSKLPSPEFAFENLEASDISFIKKELENFETILISLFVPKAKPLNNFEVQDEVFALLSELLQTKKCVIYVFGNPYVLPLIPNLSKALGLIEAYQDFEEFQKMAAIYLLENKNHPGSLPVNIDIQ
;
A
#
# COMPACT_ATOMS: atom_id res chain seq x y z
N MET A 1 -33.88 -30.83 -4.15
CA MET A 1 -33.31 -31.48 -5.35
C MET A 1 -31.82 -31.64 -5.09
N LYS A 2 -31.25 -32.86 -5.11
CA LYS A 2 -29.80 -33.02 -4.93
C LYS A 2 -29.09 -32.35 -6.09
N MET A 3 -28.15 -31.43 -5.78
CA MET A 3 -27.32 -30.74 -6.77
C MET A 3 -26.45 -31.79 -7.51
N THR A 4 -26.29 -31.65 -8.82
CA THR A 4 -25.41 -32.54 -9.59
C THR A 4 -23.96 -32.28 -9.26
N ALA A 5 -23.07 -33.27 -9.41
CA ALA A 5 -21.62 -33.10 -9.20
C ALA A 5 -21.03 -31.99 -10.07
N GLU A 6 -21.53 -31.86 -11.31
CA GLU A 6 -21.12 -30.79 -12.22
C GLU A 6 -21.53 -29.40 -11.70
N ALA A 7 -22.75 -29.25 -11.19
CA ALA A 7 -23.20 -27.98 -10.62
C ALA A 7 -22.38 -27.57 -9.40
N LEU A 8 -21.95 -28.52 -8.55
CA LEU A 8 -21.04 -28.28 -7.45
C LEU A 8 -19.65 -27.86 -7.94
N LYS A 9 -19.12 -28.53 -8.97
CA LYS A 9 -17.83 -28.18 -9.57
C LYS A 9 -17.82 -26.73 -10.09
N GLN A 10 -18.89 -26.32 -10.77
CA GLN A 10 -19.06 -24.96 -11.27
C GLN A 10 -19.07 -23.92 -10.14
N LYS A 11 -19.65 -24.25 -8.97
CA LYS A 11 -19.63 -23.37 -7.79
C LYS A 11 -18.26 -23.30 -7.16
N VAL A 12 -17.56 -24.42 -7.01
CA VAL A 12 -16.22 -24.47 -6.40
C VAL A 12 -15.20 -23.70 -7.23
N GLY A 13 -15.30 -23.73 -8.57
CA GLY A 13 -14.46 -22.91 -9.43
C GLY A 13 -14.51 -21.42 -9.08
N GLN A 14 -15.66 -20.93 -8.61
CA GLN A 14 -15.85 -19.52 -8.26
C GLN A 14 -15.00 -19.04 -7.06
N PHE A 15 -14.42 -19.96 -6.28
CA PHE A 15 -13.57 -19.64 -5.14
C PHE A 15 -12.14 -19.23 -5.53
N PHE A 16 -11.73 -19.55 -6.74
CA PHE A 16 -10.35 -19.40 -7.21
C PHE A 16 -10.15 -18.07 -7.92
N PHE A 17 -9.13 -17.31 -7.43
CA PHE A 17 -8.68 -16.05 -8.01
C PHE A 17 -7.18 -16.16 -8.32
N PRO A 18 -6.80 -16.86 -9.41
CA PRO A 18 -5.40 -16.98 -9.78
C PRO A 18 -4.80 -15.61 -10.15
N ALA A 19 -3.48 -15.52 -10.03
CA ALA A 19 -2.73 -14.34 -10.44
C ALA A 19 -2.63 -14.26 -11.96
N VAL A 20 -2.80 -13.05 -12.48
CA VAL A 20 -2.55 -12.72 -13.89
C VAL A 20 -1.67 -11.48 -14.00
N PHE A 21 -0.93 -11.38 -15.08
CA PHE A 21 0.10 -10.36 -15.24
C PHE A 21 -0.20 -9.48 -16.45
N ILE A 22 -0.12 -8.15 -16.24
CA ILE A 22 -0.35 -7.17 -17.31
C ILE A 22 0.70 -7.36 -18.40
N ASN A 23 1.96 -7.55 -17.99
CA ASN A 23 3.09 -7.77 -18.88
C ASN A 23 3.47 -9.25 -18.91
N ASP A 24 2.67 -10.04 -19.62
CA ASP A 24 2.86 -11.50 -19.80
C ASP A 24 2.97 -11.86 -21.30
N THR A 25 3.34 -13.11 -21.54
CA THR A 25 3.43 -13.67 -22.90
C THR A 25 2.05 -14.10 -23.40
N GLU A 26 1.87 -14.13 -24.73
CA GLU A 26 0.63 -14.59 -25.34
C GLU A 26 0.29 -16.04 -24.97
N GLU A 27 1.29 -16.91 -24.82
CA GLU A 27 1.11 -18.28 -24.40
C GLU A 27 0.49 -18.38 -23.00
N ASN A 28 1.00 -17.60 -22.03
CA ASN A 28 0.46 -17.56 -20.67
C ASN A 28 -0.95 -16.95 -20.63
N ILE A 29 -1.23 -15.97 -21.49
CA ILE A 29 -2.57 -15.38 -21.62
C ILE A 29 -3.56 -16.43 -22.11
N GLN A 30 -3.21 -17.22 -23.14
CA GLN A 30 -4.03 -18.32 -23.65
C GLN A 30 -4.22 -19.44 -22.63
N GLU A 31 -3.20 -19.73 -21.82
CA GLU A 31 -3.32 -20.68 -20.71
C GLU A 31 -4.36 -20.20 -19.68
N THR A 32 -4.32 -18.91 -19.33
CA THR A 32 -5.33 -18.30 -18.46
C THR A 32 -6.73 -18.39 -19.04
N GLU A 33 -6.91 -18.15 -20.36
CA GLU A 33 -8.20 -18.31 -21.03
C GLU A 33 -8.72 -19.77 -20.98
N ARG A 34 -7.81 -20.75 -21.10
CA ARG A 34 -8.18 -22.17 -20.93
C ARG A 34 -8.65 -22.45 -19.51
N LEU A 35 -7.90 -21.98 -18.52
CA LEU A 35 -8.25 -22.15 -17.12
C LEU A 35 -9.63 -21.56 -16.79
N ILE A 36 -9.93 -20.36 -17.29
CA ILE A 36 -11.23 -19.71 -17.14
C ILE A 36 -12.36 -20.60 -17.74
N LYS A 37 -12.19 -21.09 -18.96
CA LYS A 37 -13.21 -21.88 -19.67
C LYS A 37 -13.47 -23.24 -19.03
N GLU A 38 -12.39 -23.93 -18.60
CA GLU A 38 -12.48 -25.31 -18.13
C GLU A 38 -12.95 -25.41 -16.68
N HIS A 39 -12.67 -24.37 -15.85
CA HIS A 39 -12.89 -24.46 -14.41
C HIS A 39 -13.88 -23.44 -13.86
N ASN A 40 -14.47 -22.57 -14.69
CA ASN A 40 -15.43 -21.55 -14.28
C ASN A 40 -14.94 -20.75 -13.05
N ILE A 41 -13.66 -20.28 -13.07
CA ILE A 41 -13.06 -19.56 -11.96
C ILE A 41 -13.82 -18.26 -11.64
N GLY A 42 -13.77 -17.83 -10.37
CA GLY A 42 -14.58 -16.72 -9.87
C GLY A 42 -14.06 -15.34 -10.22
N GLY A 43 -12.76 -15.20 -10.32
CA GLY A 43 -12.10 -13.92 -10.59
C GLY A 43 -10.63 -14.06 -10.91
N LEU A 44 -9.99 -12.93 -11.06
CA LEU A 44 -8.55 -12.80 -11.35
C LEU A 44 -7.94 -11.69 -10.48
N THR A 45 -6.71 -11.89 -10.03
CA THR A 45 -5.94 -10.85 -9.33
C THR A 45 -4.79 -10.38 -10.23
N PHE A 46 -4.82 -9.12 -10.63
CA PHE A 46 -3.82 -8.55 -11.53
C PHE A 46 -2.57 -8.08 -10.80
N PHE A 47 -1.43 -8.36 -11.40
CA PHE A 47 -0.12 -7.81 -11.06
C PHE A 47 0.57 -7.24 -12.30
N HIS A 48 1.60 -6.39 -12.09
CA HIS A 48 2.34 -5.79 -13.22
C HIS A 48 3.01 -6.85 -14.09
N SER A 49 3.81 -7.74 -13.47
CA SER A 49 4.56 -8.78 -14.17
C SER A 49 4.94 -9.92 -13.22
N ARG A 50 5.33 -11.07 -13.78
CA ARG A 50 5.86 -12.19 -12.99
C ARG A 50 7.08 -11.79 -12.15
N ALA A 51 7.93 -10.90 -12.68
CA ALA A 51 9.10 -10.39 -11.96
C ALA A 51 8.70 -9.55 -10.73
N SER A 52 7.65 -8.72 -10.84
CA SER A 52 7.18 -7.88 -9.74
C SER A 52 6.42 -8.67 -8.67
N ALA A 53 5.84 -9.82 -9.02
CA ALA A 53 5.12 -10.72 -8.11
C ALA A 53 6.00 -11.81 -7.51
N ALA A 54 7.29 -11.91 -7.93
CA ALA A 54 8.19 -12.95 -7.43
C ALA A 54 8.47 -12.77 -5.94
N THR A 55 8.19 -13.81 -5.16
CA THR A 55 8.47 -13.86 -3.72
C THR A 55 9.95 -14.23 -3.42
N ASN A 56 10.74 -14.51 -4.45
CA ASN A 56 12.16 -14.82 -4.37
C ASN A 56 12.99 -13.57 -4.65
N TYR A 57 13.50 -12.92 -3.61
CA TYR A 57 14.48 -11.84 -3.73
C TYR A 57 15.82 -12.25 -4.39
N GLU A 58 16.08 -13.54 -4.52
CA GLU A 58 17.28 -14.09 -5.18
C GLU A 58 17.29 -13.89 -6.70
N SER A 59 16.15 -13.77 -7.33
CA SER A 59 16.07 -13.40 -8.74
C SER A 59 15.87 -11.90 -8.90
N LYS A 60 16.95 -11.12 -8.99
CA LYS A 60 16.97 -9.71 -9.42
C LYS A 60 16.51 -9.58 -10.88
N LYS A 61 15.32 -10.10 -11.19
CA LYS A 61 14.71 -9.86 -12.50
C LYS A 61 14.29 -8.41 -12.56
N LYS A 62 14.90 -7.67 -13.44
CA LYS A 62 14.57 -6.25 -13.70
C LYS A 62 13.10 -6.19 -14.15
N VAL A 63 12.28 -5.46 -13.40
CA VAL A 63 10.92 -5.13 -13.85
C VAL A 63 11.04 -4.24 -15.07
N VAL A 64 10.42 -4.65 -16.17
CA VAL A 64 10.44 -3.89 -17.42
C VAL A 64 9.31 -2.86 -17.36
N PHE A 65 9.67 -1.59 -17.48
CA PHE A 65 8.73 -0.50 -17.60
C PHE A 65 7.97 -0.58 -18.93
N ASN A 66 6.65 -0.42 -18.91
CA ASN A 66 5.80 -0.47 -20.08
C ASN A 66 4.75 0.65 -20.07
N ASP A 67 4.94 1.62 -20.95
CA ASP A 67 4.05 2.78 -21.10
C ASP A 67 2.61 2.41 -21.48
N ASP A 68 2.41 1.25 -22.11
CA ASP A 68 1.11 0.78 -22.60
C ASP A 68 0.36 -0.10 -21.57
N SER A 69 0.89 -0.25 -20.35
CA SER A 69 0.32 -1.14 -19.32
C SER A 69 -1.17 -0.84 -19.03
N TYR A 70 -1.57 0.43 -19.06
CA TYR A 70 -2.97 0.80 -18.82
C TYR A 70 -3.91 0.32 -19.94
N GLN A 71 -3.55 0.48 -21.19
CA GLN A 71 -4.37 -0.06 -22.29
C GLN A 71 -4.35 -1.58 -22.29
N LYS A 72 -3.21 -2.17 -22.01
CA LYS A 72 -3.02 -3.62 -22.00
C LYS A 72 -3.88 -4.31 -20.94
N ILE A 73 -3.98 -3.76 -19.72
CA ILE A 73 -4.86 -4.35 -18.68
C ILE A 73 -6.33 -4.28 -19.13
N LYS A 74 -6.78 -3.19 -19.74
CA LYS A 74 -8.16 -3.08 -20.26
C LYS A 74 -8.45 -4.14 -21.32
N ASP A 75 -7.54 -4.32 -22.26
CA ASP A 75 -7.67 -5.32 -23.33
C ASP A 75 -7.69 -6.75 -22.75
N LEU A 76 -6.84 -7.04 -21.76
CA LEU A 76 -6.82 -8.33 -21.09
C LEU A 76 -8.11 -8.60 -20.30
N ILE A 77 -8.64 -7.60 -19.60
CA ILE A 77 -9.92 -7.75 -18.88
C ILE A 77 -11.04 -8.09 -19.86
N VAL A 78 -11.17 -7.36 -20.97
CA VAL A 78 -12.17 -7.65 -22.01
C VAL A 78 -12.00 -9.08 -22.56
N ARG A 79 -10.76 -9.49 -22.82
CA ARG A 79 -10.42 -10.79 -23.35
C ARG A 79 -10.78 -11.92 -22.38
N TYR A 80 -10.43 -11.78 -21.10
CA TYR A 80 -10.74 -12.77 -20.07
C TYR A 80 -12.23 -12.84 -19.75
N GLN A 81 -12.93 -11.70 -19.69
CA GLN A 81 -14.40 -11.68 -19.53
C GLN A 81 -15.11 -12.39 -20.67
N LYS A 82 -14.61 -12.26 -21.91
CA LYS A 82 -15.15 -12.98 -23.07
C LYS A 82 -14.93 -14.50 -23.00
N ALA A 83 -13.86 -14.93 -22.35
CA ALA A 83 -13.57 -16.36 -22.14
C ALA A 83 -14.44 -16.98 -21.04
N ALA A 84 -14.98 -16.19 -20.13
CA ALA A 84 -15.72 -16.63 -18.96
C ALA A 84 -17.20 -16.93 -19.26
N SER A 85 -17.73 -18.03 -18.71
CA SER A 85 -19.17 -18.35 -18.72
C SER A 85 -19.92 -17.62 -17.61
N THR A 86 -19.26 -17.36 -16.48
CA THR A 86 -19.75 -16.52 -15.39
C THR A 86 -18.84 -15.28 -15.28
N PRO A 87 -19.39 -14.06 -15.23
CA PRO A 87 -18.56 -12.85 -15.16
C PRO A 87 -17.49 -12.91 -14.06
N LEU A 88 -16.25 -12.57 -14.41
CA LEU A 88 -15.11 -12.58 -13.51
C LEU A 88 -15.10 -11.34 -12.60
N LEU A 89 -14.86 -11.54 -11.31
CA LEU A 89 -14.55 -10.46 -10.38
C LEU A 89 -13.05 -10.11 -10.50
N ILE A 90 -12.75 -8.96 -11.08
CA ILE A 90 -11.36 -8.52 -11.32
C ILE A 90 -10.86 -7.74 -10.11
N SER A 91 -9.76 -8.19 -9.52
CA SER A 91 -9.11 -7.56 -8.36
C SER A 91 -7.67 -7.12 -8.65
N ILE A 92 -7.20 -6.16 -7.86
CA ILE A 92 -5.83 -5.63 -7.89
C ILE A 92 -5.48 -5.04 -6.53
N ASP A 93 -4.18 -4.99 -6.17
CA ASP A 93 -3.69 -4.09 -5.12
C ASP A 93 -3.44 -2.71 -5.70
N ALA A 94 -4.19 -1.74 -5.25
CA ALA A 94 -4.05 -0.33 -5.64
C ALA A 94 -4.15 0.58 -4.41
N GLU A 95 -3.23 0.39 -3.42
CA GLU A 95 -3.26 1.08 -2.12
C GLU A 95 -3.12 2.60 -2.27
N TRP A 96 -2.32 3.05 -3.25
CA TRP A 96 -2.16 4.46 -3.64
C TRP A 96 -2.56 4.71 -5.10
N GLY A 97 -3.54 3.95 -5.58
CA GLY A 97 -4.06 4.01 -6.94
C GLY A 97 -3.41 3.02 -7.90
N LEU A 98 -3.83 3.11 -9.15
CA LEU A 98 -3.33 2.23 -10.23
C LEU A 98 -1.81 2.31 -10.40
N ALA A 99 -1.19 3.45 -10.06
CA ALA A 99 0.27 3.65 -10.12
C ALA A 99 1.08 2.65 -9.27
N MET A 100 0.44 1.95 -8.33
CA MET A 100 1.06 0.84 -7.62
C MET A 100 1.48 -0.31 -8.57
N ARG A 101 0.75 -0.48 -9.68
CA ARG A 101 0.92 -1.60 -10.62
C ARG A 101 1.01 -1.20 -12.09
N ILE A 102 0.61 0.01 -12.44
CA ILE A 102 0.40 0.45 -13.82
C ILE A 102 1.07 1.81 -14.02
N GLU A 103 2.01 1.84 -14.93
CA GLU A 103 2.77 3.04 -15.28
C GLU A 103 1.86 4.12 -15.85
N LYS A 104 2.26 5.37 -15.68
CA LYS A 104 1.60 6.57 -16.24
C LYS A 104 0.11 6.65 -15.91
N THR A 105 -0.24 6.27 -14.68
CA THR A 105 -1.59 6.47 -14.12
C THR A 105 -1.56 7.44 -12.95
N PRO A 106 -2.70 8.04 -12.55
CA PRO A 106 -2.73 8.89 -11.37
C PRO A 106 -2.19 8.16 -10.14
N GLN A 107 -1.38 8.86 -9.36
CA GLN A 107 -0.85 8.38 -8.10
C GLN A 107 -1.35 9.26 -6.96
N TYR A 108 -1.76 8.63 -5.87
CA TYR A 108 -2.17 9.28 -4.63
C TYR A 108 -1.11 9.04 -3.55
N PRO A 109 -1.11 9.83 -2.46
CA PRO A 109 -0.14 9.65 -1.40
C PRO A 109 -0.23 8.28 -0.72
N TYR A 110 0.91 7.81 -0.21
CA TYR A 110 0.94 6.62 0.64
C TYR A 110 0.08 6.81 1.90
N ALA A 111 -0.40 5.71 2.48
CA ALA A 111 -1.24 5.77 3.66
C ALA A 111 -0.58 6.50 4.84
N ILE A 112 0.73 6.35 5.04
CA ILE A 112 1.47 7.09 6.07
C ILE A 112 1.38 8.60 5.89
N THR A 113 1.39 9.09 4.65
CA THR A 113 1.20 10.51 4.33
C THR A 113 -0.21 10.98 4.67
N LEU A 114 -1.22 10.18 4.32
CA LEU A 114 -2.61 10.45 4.71
C LEU A 114 -2.76 10.42 6.23
N GLY A 115 -2.04 9.54 6.93
CA GLY A 115 -1.98 9.47 8.38
C GLY A 115 -1.46 10.75 9.06
N ALA A 116 -0.74 11.60 8.34
CA ALA A 116 -0.28 12.89 8.84
C ALA A 116 -1.38 13.97 8.83
N LEU A 117 -2.49 13.75 8.13
CA LEU A 117 -3.65 14.66 8.13
C LEU A 117 -4.24 14.79 9.54
N PRO A 118 -4.75 15.96 9.93
CA PRO A 118 -5.60 16.09 11.11
C PRO A 118 -6.83 15.18 11.00
N ALA A 119 -7.31 14.64 12.10
CA ALA A 119 -8.53 13.80 12.12
C ALA A 119 -9.77 14.52 11.53
N THR A 120 -9.82 15.84 11.62
CA THR A 120 -10.88 16.68 11.02
C THR A 120 -10.85 16.72 9.49
N LYS A 121 -9.85 16.12 8.86
CA LYS A 121 -9.64 16.04 7.41
C LYS A 121 -9.78 14.61 6.87
N ALA A 122 -10.55 13.77 7.55
CA ALA A 122 -10.88 12.42 7.09
C ALA A 122 -11.66 12.41 5.76
N ASP A 123 -12.34 13.51 5.44
CA ASP A 123 -12.98 13.76 4.15
C ASP A 123 -11.99 13.67 2.96
N LEU A 124 -10.74 14.08 3.14
CA LEU A 124 -9.73 13.93 2.10
C LEU A 124 -9.36 12.45 1.85
N VAL A 125 -9.38 11.62 2.89
CA VAL A 125 -9.14 10.16 2.74
C VAL A 125 -10.30 9.50 2.01
N TYR A 126 -11.54 9.92 2.30
CA TYR A 126 -12.72 9.50 1.54
C TYR A 126 -12.59 9.89 0.05
N GLU A 127 -12.19 11.13 -0.27
CA GLU A 127 -11.99 11.57 -1.66
C GLU A 127 -10.86 10.77 -2.35
N VAL A 128 -9.78 10.41 -1.65
CA VAL A 128 -8.74 9.50 -2.19
C VAL A 128 -9.34 8.15 -2.55
N GLY A 129 -10.07 7.52 -1.64
CA GLY A 129 -10.74 6.25 -1.91
C GLY A 129 -11.69 6.33 -3.10
N LYS A 130 -12.46 7.43 -3.21
CA LYS A 130 -13.38 7.68 -4.32
C LYS A 130 -12.66 7.84 -5.66
N GLN A 131 -11.59 8.64 -5.71
CA GLN A 131 -10.83 8.84 -6.96
C GLN A 131 -10.12 7.55 -7.40
N ILE A 132 -9.51 6.81 -6.48
CA ILE A 132 -8.94 5.48 -6.76
C ILE A 132 -10.04 4.55 -7.30
N GLY A 133 -11.21 4.55 -6.69
CA GLY A 133 -12.36 3.77 -7.16
C GLY A 133 -12.79 4.13 -8.58
N LEU A 134 -12.81 5.43 -8.93
CA LEU A 134 -13.12 5.89 -10.29
C LEU A 134 -12.06 5.44 -11.30
N ASP A 135 -10.77 5.52 -10.95
CA ASP A 135 -9.67 5.07 -11.81
C ASP A 135 -9.74 3.54 -12.05
N LEU A 136 -10.04 2.77 -11.00
CA LEU A 136 -10.25 1.33 -11.09
C LEU A 136 -11.42 0.98 -12.00
N LYS A 137 -12.54 1.70 -11.84
CA LYS A 137 -13.73 1.52 -12.67
C LYS A 137 -13.46 1.84 -14.14
N ALA A 138 -12.67 2.89 -14.42
CA ALA A 138 -12.25 3.24 -15.77
C ALA A 138 -11.36 2.16 -16.41
N ALA A 139 -10.58 1.43 -15.61
CA ALA A 139 -9.77 0.30 -16.04
C ALA A 139 -10.58 -1.02 -16.19
N GLY A 140 -11.82 -1.09 -15.71
CA GLY A 140 -12.64 -2.31 -15.72
C GLY A 140 -12.39 -3.22 -14.51
N ILE A 141 -11.84 -2.68 -13.42
CA ILE A 141 -11.54 -3.40 -12.18
C ILE A 141 -12.67 -3.18 -11.17
N HIS A 142 -13.06 -4.23 -10.47
CA HIS A 142 -14.24 -4.26 -9.60
C HIS A 142 -13.89 -4.25 -8.11
N TYR A 143 -12.66 -4.66 -7.76
CA TYR A 143 -12.29 -5.00 -6.41
C TYR A 143 -10.85 -4.55 -6.11
N ASN A 144 -10.70 -3.63 -5.17
CA ASN A 144 -9.40 -3.20 -4.65
C ASN A 144 -9.05 -3.97 -3.38
N LEU A 145 -7.92 -4.66 -3.37
CA LEU A 145 -7.39 -5.36 -2.20
C LEU A 145 -6.72 -4.34 -1.24
N SER A 146 -7.50 -3.37 -0.77
CA SER A 146 -7.07 -2.17 -0.02
C SER A 146 -8.27 -1.56 0.72
N PRO A 147 -8.08 -0.78 1.80
CA PRO A 147 -6.83 -0.33 2.41
C PRO A 147 -6.30 -1.28 3.49
N LEU A 148 -5.10 -0.95 4.05
CA LEU A 148 -4.61 -1.59 5.26
C LEU A 148 -5.41 -1.11 6.49
N ALA A 149 -5.69 -2.07 7.36
CA ALA A 149 -6.18 -1.84 8.73
C ALA A 149 -5.08 -2.12 9.78
N ASP A 150 -3.87 -2.47 9.31
CA ASP A 150 -2.71 -2.72 10.15
C ASP A 150 -2.27 -1.44 10.86
N ILE A 151 -2.13 -1.50 12.19
CA ILE A 151 -1.61 -0.40 13.02
C ILE A 151 -0.10 -0.54 13.06
N ASN A 152 0.64 0.45 12.56
CA ASN A 152 2.10 0.38 12.47
C ASN A 152 2.76 0.77 13.80
N ASN A 153 2.55 -0.01 14.84
CA ASN A 153 3.11 0.19 16.19
C ASN A 153 4.53 -0.39 16.37
N ASN A 154 5.11 -0.96 15.32
CA ASN A 154 6.49 -1.44 15.30
C ASN A 154 7.29 -0.71 14.22
N PRO A 155 8.20 0.21 14.57
CA PRO A 155 9.01 0.95 13.61
C PRO A 155 9.95 0.08 12.77
N ASN A 156 10.26 -1.14 13.24
CA ASN A 156 11.11 -2.11 12.54
C ASN A 156 10.31 -3.07 11.63
N ASN A 157 9.01 -2.84 11.45
CA ASN A 157 8.21 -3.68 10.57
C ASN A 157 8.66 -3.51 9.12
N PRO A 158 9.13 -4.57 8.44
CA PRO A 158 9.70 -4.46 7.09
C PRO A 158 8.65 -4.37 5.98
N VAL A 159 7.36 -4.61 6.29
CA VAL A 159 6.31 -4.81 5.29
C VAL A 159 5.24 -3.72 5.35
N ILE A 160 4.79 -3.37 6.55
CA ILE A 160 3.65 -2.47 6.76
C ILE A 160 4.08 -1.01 6.62
N GLY A 161 4.84 -0.47 7.55
CA GLY A 161 5.49 0.84 7.48
C GLY A 161 4.64 1.92 6.79
N TYR A 162 5.10 2.39 5.64
CA TYR A 162 4.47 3.46 4.84
C TYR A 162 3.09 3.11 4.28
N ARG A 163 2.70 1.83 4.30
CA ARG A 163 1.40 1.35 3.82
C ARG A 163 0.28 1.52 4.85
N SER A 164 0.61 1.75 6.14
CA SER A 164 -0.34 2.03 7.22
C SER A 164 -0.61 3.52 7.38
N PHE A 165 -1.81 3.88 7.86
CA PHE A 165 -2.14 5.25 8.26
C PHE A 165 -1.42 5.71 9.54
N GLY A 166 -0.63 4.85 10.19
CA GLY A 166 0.20 5.18 11.35
C GLY A 166 0.01 4.24 12.53
N GLU A 167 0.37 4.73 13.73
CA GLU A 167 0.36 3.91 14.96
C GLU A 167 -0.88 4.15 15.85
N ASN A 168 -1.67 5.17 15.57
CA ASN A 168 -2.87 5.47 16.35
C ASN A 168 -4.06 4.65 15.84
N LYS A 169 -4.51 3.66 16.63
CA LYS A 169 -5.59 2.74 16.26
C LYS A 169 -6.88 3.42 15.82
N GLN A 170 -7.27 4.52 16.50
CA GLN A 170 -8.48 5.26 16.16
C GLN A 170 -8.36 5.91 14.78
N LYS A 171 -7.23 6.59 14.52
CA LYS A 171 -6.99 7.24 13.23
C LYS A 171 -6.90 6.22 12.10
N VAL A 172 -6.20 5.08 12.31
CA VAL A 172 -6.14 3.97 11.34
C VAL A 172 -7.54 3.46 11.02
N ALA A 173 -8.37 3.24 12.03
CA ALA A 173 -9.75 2.77 11.85
C ALA A 173 -10.59 3.78 11.08
N ASP A 174 -10.60 5.04 11.51
CA ASP A 174 -11.43 6.09 10.91
C ASP A 174 -11.04 6.32 9.43
N PHE A 175 -9.73 6.39 9.15
CA PHE A 175 -9.23 6.64 7.79
C PHE A 175 -9.44 5.43 6.87
N ALA A 176 -9.26 4.20 7.37
CA ALA A 176 -9.57 3.01 6.59
C ALA A 176 -11.07 2.94 6.24
N VAL A 177 -11.96 3.29 7.18
CA VAL A 177 -13.40 3.33 6.94
C VAL A 177 -13.77 4.41 5.91
N GLU A 178 -13.20 5.62 6.01
CA GLU A 178 -13.48 6.70 5.04
C GLU A 178 -12.95 6.34 3.63
N TYR A 179 -11.78 5.74 3.53
CA TYR A 179 -11.25 5.24 2.26
C TYR A 179 -12.21 4.21 1.61
N LEU A 180 -12.71 3.24 2.40
CA LEU A 180 -13.68 2.24 1.94
C LEU A 180 -15.00 2.87 1.49
N LYS A 181 -15.53 3.84 2.23
CA LYS A 181 -16.76 4.56 1.86
C LYS A 181 -16.62 5.25 0.52
N GLY A 182 -15.48 5.91 0.28
CA GLY A 182 -15.20 6.56 -1.01
C GLY A 182 -15.23 5.58 -2.18
N MET A 183 -14.58 4.42 -2.04
CA MET A 183 -14.61 3.37 -3.08
C MET A 183 -16.01 2.80 -3.27
N SER A 184 -16.72 2.52 -2.17
CA SER A 184 -18.07 1.93 -2.22
C SER A 184 -19.08 2.85 -2.91
N GLU A 185 -18.95 4.18 -2.77
CA GLU A 185 -19.82 5.15 -3.43
C GLU A 185 -19.80 5.02 -4.96
N VAL A 186 -18.64 4.67 -5.52
CA VAL A 186 -18.49 4.51 -6.97
C VAL A 186 -18.67 3.06 -7.44
N GLY A 187 -19.06 2.15 -6.52
CA GLY A 187 -19.37 0.75 -6.82
C GLY A 187 -18.14 -0.15 -6.95
N ILE A 188 -17.05 0.15 -6.26
CA ILE A 188 -15.85 -0.69 -6.15
C ILE A 188 -15.81 -1.33 -4.78
N LEU A 189 -15.57 -2.65 -4.73
CA LEU A 189 -15.36 -3.37 -3.47
C LEU A 189 -14.01 -3.00 -2.87
N GLY A 190 -13.97 -2.87 -1.54
CA GLY A 190 -12.75 -2.69 -0.77
C GLY A 190 -12.43 -3.90 0.11
N CYS A 191 -11.21 -3.94 0.64
CA CYS A 191 -10.72 -5.04 1.45
C CYS A 191 -9.86 -4.55 2.60
N LEU A 192 -10.28 -4.76 3.84
CA LEU A 192 -9.41 -4.53 5.00
C LEU A 192 -8.37 -5.64 5.15
N LYS A 193 -7.11 -5.28 5.35
CA LYS A 193 -5.99 -6.22 5.46
C LYS A 193 -4.93 -5.77 6.47
N HIS A 194 -4.21 -6.68 7.06
CA HIS A 194 -4.22 -8.15 6.99
C HIS A 194 -4.70 -8.71 8.34
N PHE A 195 -5.90 -9.26 8.38
CA PHE A 195 -6.49 -9.79 9.62
C PHE A 195 -5.65 -10.96 10.17
N PRO A 196 -5.39 -11.04 11.48
CA PRO A 196 -5.89 -10.21 12.58
C PRO A 196 -5.04 -8.98 12.94
N GLY A 197 -4.14 -8.52 12.07
CA GLY A 197 -3.28 -7.37 12.22
C GLY A 197 -1.81 -7.73 12.03
N HIS A 198 -1.11 -7.05 11.10
CA HIS A 198 0.28 -7.34 10.73
C HIS A 198 1.25 -6.24 11.21
N GLY A 199 0.73 -5.21 11.90
CA GLY A 199 1.52 -4.01 12.21
C GLY A 199 2.61 -4.23 13.25
N ASN A 200 2.42 -5.16 14.21
CA ASN A 200 3.40 -5.46 15.28
C ASN A 200 4.29 -6.68 14.99
N THR A 201 4.61 -6.94 13.73
CA THR A 201 5.47 -8.06 13.35
C THR A 201 6.88 -7.59 12.98
N ASN A 202 7.88 -8.49 13.20
CA ASN A 202 9.29 -8.23 12.90
C ASN A 202 9.80 -9.03 11.68
N VAL A 203 8.96 -9.83 11.05
CA VAL A 203 9.33 -10.72 9.95
C VAL A 203 8.48 -10.41 8.74
N ASP A 204 9.11 -10.36 7.57
CA ASP A 204 8.41 -10.25 6.30
C ASP A 204 7.72 -11.59 5.97
N SER A 205 6.39 -11.57 5.82
CA SER A 205 5.58 -12.75 5.48
C SER A 205 5.92 -13.37 4.12
N HIS A 206 6.63 -12.65 3.25
CA HIS A 206 7.20 -13.22 2.03
C HIS A 206 8.41 -14.13 2.28
N LEU A 207 9.09 -13.95 3.40
CA LEU A 207 10.32 -14.69 3.75
C LEU A 207 10.10 -15.79 4.79
N GLY A 208 9.16 -15.56 5.72
CA GLY A 208 8.86 -16.48 6.82
C GLY A 208 7.45 -16.23 7.38
N LEU A 209 7.05 -17.01 8.39
CA LEU A 209 5.78 -16.82 9.07
C LEU A 209 5.96 -15.87 10.26
N PRO A 210 5.42 -14.63 10.20
CA PRO A 210 5.42 -13.72 11.34
C PRO A 210 4.58 -14.28 12.49
N VAL A 211 4.94 -13.97 13.73
CA VAL A 211 4.22 -14.43 14.93
C VAL A 211 3.82 -13.22 15.77
N LEU A 212 2.54 -13.17 16.13
CA LEU A 212 1.98 -12.28 17.15
C LEU A 212 1.81 -13.07 18.44
N ASN A 213 2.43 -12.59 19.51
CA ASN A 213 2.39 -13.26 20.82
C ASN A 213 1.32 -12.69 21.77
N GLU A 214 0.57 -11.71 21.31
CA GLU A 214 -0.48 -11.03 22.06
C GLU A 214 -1.61 -11.99 22.43
N THR A 215 -2.21 -11.74 23.59
CA THR A 215 -3.44 -12.41 24.02
C THR A 215 -4.63 -11.90 23.23
N LEU A 216 -5.76 -12.62 23.29
CA LEU A 216 -6.98 -12.16 22.63
C LEU A 216 -7.44 -10.80 23.14
N GLU A 217 -7.31 -10.53 24.45
CA GLU A 217 -7.66 -9.26 25.07
C GLU A 217 -6.82 -8.10 24.51
N GLU A 218 -5.52 -8.30 24.40
CA GLU A 218 -4.61 -7.32 23.81
C GLU A 218 -4.91 -7.07 22.33
N LEU A 219 -5.17 -8.13 21.55
CA LEU A 219 -5.56 -8.01 20.14
C LEU A 219 -6.88 -7.24 19.97
N LEU A 220 -7.90 -7.51 20.82
CA LEU A 220 -9.18 -6.79 20.79
C LEU A 220 -9.00 -5.30 21.13
N GLU A 221 -8.08 -5.00 22.03
CA GLU A 221 -7.81 -3.62 22.41
C GLU A 221 -7.10 -2.84 21.31
N ASN A 222 -6.19 -3.47 20.56
CA ASN A 222 -5.34 -2.78 19.58
C ASN A 222 -5.51 -3.31 18.15
N GLU A 223 -4.88 -4.44 17.78
CA GLU A 223 -4.75 -4.89 16.38
C GLU A 223 -6.10 -5.12 15.70
N LEU A 224 -7.08 -5.62 16.43
CA LEU A 224 -8.43 -5.90 15.89
C LEU A 224 -9.33 -4.66 15.84
N TYR A 225 -8.97 -3.57 16.52
CA TYR A 225 -9.80 -2.37 16.60
C TYR A 225 -10.21 -1.81 15.24
N PRO A 226 -9.31 -1.61 14.25
CA PRO A 226 -9.70 -1.13 12.93
C PRO A 226 -10.60 -2.11 12.15
N PHE A 227 -10.39 -3.42 12.33
CA PHE A 227 -11.25 -4.43 11.70
C PHE A 227 -12.66 -4.42 12.30
N ILE A 228 -12.79 -4.30 13.63
CA ILE A 228 -14.08 -4.16 14.31
C ILE A 228 -14.82 -2.93 13.77
N LYS A 229 -14.13 -1.79 13.63
CA LYS A 229 -14.72 -0.58 13.04
C LYS A 229 -15.12 -0.76 11.59
N GLY A 230 -14.35 -1.49 10.81
CA GLY A 230 -14.71 -1.86 9.44
C GLY A 230 -15.98 -2.73 9.39
N ILE A 231 -16.09 -3.73 10.27
CA ILE A 231 -17.26 -4.61 10.38
C ILE A 231 -18.51 -3.79 10.76
N GLU A 232 -18.42 -2.90 11.76
CA GLU A 232 -19.49 -1.98 12.15
C GLU A 232 -19.94 -1.06 11.00
N ASN A 233 -19.06 -0.79 10.03
CA ASN A 233 -19.34 0.01 8.83
C ASN A 233 -19.59 -0.85 7.56
N ASN A 234 -19.89 -2.14 7.71
CA ASN A 234 -20.27 -3.06 6.63
C ASN A 234 -19.20 -3.18 5.54
N VAL A 235 -17.92 -3.35 5.93
CA VAL A 235 -16.83 -3.61 4.97
C VAL A 235 -17.15 -4.82 4.07
N ASP A 236 -16.85 -4.68 2.77
CA ASP A 236 -17.16 -5.70 1.78
C ASP A 236 -16.38 -6.99 1.98
N SER A 237 -15.09 -6.86 2.29
CA SER A 237 -14.22 -8.01 2.47
C SER A 237 -13.09 -7.77 3.47
N ILE A 238 -12.60 -8.87 4.02
CA ILE A 238 -11.43 -8.91 4.92
C ILE A 238 -10.45 -9.94 4.38
N MET A 239 -9.18 -9.52 4.23
CA MET A 239 -8.09 -10.41 3.85
C MET A 239 -7.39 -10.96 5.09
N ILE A 240 -7.24 -12.28 5.11
CA ILE A 240 -6.54 -12.99 6.18
C ILE A 240 -5.04 -13.06 5.86
N GLY A 241 -4.22 -12.48 6.72
CA GLY A 241 -2.77 -12.45 6.54
C GLY A 241 -2.08 -13.79 6.84
N HIS A 242 -0.89 -13.96 6.26
CA HIS A 242 -0.02 -15.09 6.57
C HIS A 242 0.84 -14.81 7.81
N LEU A 243 0.20 -14.87 8.98
CA LEU A 243 0.85 -14.70 10.27
C LEU A 243 0.25 -15.67 11.30
N ALA A 244 1.01 -16.03 12.32
CA ALA A 244 0.57 -16.92 13.37
C ALA A 244 0.19 -16.13 14.63
N VAL A 245 -0.86 -16.61 15.31
CA VAL A 245 -1.27 -16.12 16.63
C VAL A 245 -1.45 -17.33 17.55
N PRO A 246 -0.37 -17.80 18.22
CA PRO A 246 -0.41 -19.03 19.02
C PRO A 246 -1.47 -19.01 20.12
N SER A 247 -1.72 -17.85 20.74
CA SER A 247 -2.75 -17.67 21.76
C SER A 247 -4.18 -18.03 21.28
N LEU A 248 -4.43 -17.97 19.96
CA LEU A 248 -5.69 -18.31 19.30
C LEU A 248 -5.69 -19.70 18.65
N ASN A 249 -4.55 -20.42 18.67
CA ASN A 249 -4.35 -21.71 17.99
C ASN A 249 -3.74 -22.80 18.90
N ASP A 250 -4.17 -22.87 20.15
CA ASP A 250 -3.69 -23.86 21.14
C ASP A 250 -2.14 -23.90 21.26
N GLY A 251 -1.50 -22.74 21.18
CA GLY A 251 -0.04 -22.60 21.25
C GLY A 251 0.70 -22.95 19.94
N LYS A 252 0.00 -23.20 18.84
CA LYS A 252 0.62 -23.59 17.55
C LYS A 252 0.85 -22.40 16.64
N ASN A 253 1.99 -22.41 15.94
CA ASN A 253 2.32 -21.44 14.91
C ASN A 253 1.65 -21.80 13.56
N THR A 254 0.30 -21.85 13.56
CA THR A 254 -0.47 -22.04 12.33
C THR A 254 -0.76 -20.67 11.71
N SER A 255 -0.53 -20.52 10.40
CA SER A 255 -0.90 -19.29 9.69
C SER A 255 -2.39 -18.99 9.86
N ALA A 256 -2.75 -17.74 10.12
CA ALA A 256 -4.14 -17.30 10.26
C ALA A 256 -4.99 -17.70 9.05
N THR A 257 -4.44 -17.63 7.84
CA THR A 257 -5.08 -18.09 6.60
C THR A 257 -5.49 -19.57 6.63
N LEU A 258 -4.81 -20.39 7.44
CA LEU A 258 -5.06 -21.84 7.58
C LEU A 258 -5.69 -22.16 8.94
N SER A 259 -6.17 -21.16 9.68
CA SER A 259 -6.64 -21.29 11.06
C SER A 259 -8.14 -21.12 11.16
N LYS A 260 -8.84 -22.24 11.38
CA LYS A 260 -10.28 -22.24 11.68
C LYS A 260 -10.65 -21.44 12.94
N PRO A 261 -9.90 -21.52 14.06
CA PRO A 261 -10.15 -20.67 15.23
C PRO A 261 -10.09 -19.17 14.92
N ILE A 262 -9.20 -18.73 14.05
CA ILE A 262 -9.07 -17.30 13.70
C ILE A 262 -10.20 -16.86 12.75
N ILE A 263 -10.51 -17.65 11.73
CA ILE A 263 -11.51 -17.23 10.73
C ILE A 263 -12.94 -17.51 11.22
N GLU A 264 -13.24 -18.76 11.60
CA GLU A 264 -14.60 -19.13 11.98
C GLU A 264 -14.93 -18.62 13.40
N THR A 265 -14.12 -18.98 14.41
CA THR A 265 -14.47 -18.64 15.80
C THR A 265 -14.28 -17.16 16.11
N LEU A 266 -13.12 -16.55 15.75
CA LEU A 266 -12.90 -15.15 16.07
C LEU A 266 -13.63 -14.23 15.08
N LEU A 267 -13.35 -14.31 13.77
CA LEU A 267 -13.87 -13.35 12.81
C LEU A 267 -15.38 -13.52 12.57
N ARG A 268 -15.84 -14.77 12.29
CA ARG A 268 -17.23 -15.03 11.98
C ARG A 268 -18.13 -14.98 13.22
N GLU A 269 -17.85 -15.81 14.23
CA GLU A 269 -18.73 -15.99 15.39
C GLU A 269 -18.59 -14.85 16.40
N LYS A 270 -17.36 -14.54 16.85
CA LYS A 270 -17.15 -13.56 17.93
C LYS A 270 -17.30 -12.12 17.46
N LEU A 271 -16.73 -11.77 16.29
CA LEU A 271 -16.83 -10.41 15.74
C LEU A 271 -18.05 -10.21 14.83
N GLY A 272 -18.79 -11.28 14.51
CA GLY A 272 -20.05 -11.22 13.77
C GLY A 272 -19.91 -10.84 12.29
N TYR A 273 -18.76 -11.12 11.67
CA TYR A 273 -18.52 -10.76 10.27
C TYR A 273 -19.12 -11.77 9.30
N ASP A 274 -20.09 -11.37 8.49
CA ASP A 274 -20.71 -12.23 7.45
C ASP A 274 -20.34 -11.83 6.01
N GLY A 275 -19.45 -10.85 5.83
CA GLY A 275 -18.94 -10.45 4.51
C GLY A 275 -17.95 -11.44 3.90
N LEU A 276 -17.33 -11.04 2.80
CA LEU A 276 -16.41 -11.86 2.03
C LEU A 276 -15.05 -12.01 2.74
N VAL A 277 -14.54 -13.22 2.85
CA VAL A 277 -13.19 -13.50 3.38
C VAL A 277 -12.30 -13.97 2.23
N ILE A 278 -11.18 -13.29 2.05
CA ILE A 278 -10.17 -13.62 1.05
C ILE A 278 -8.85 -14.00 1.74
N SER A 279 -8.17 -15.03 1.25
CA SER A 279 -6.81 -15.34 1.69
C SER A 279 -5.83 -14.28 1.18
N ASP A 280 -4.76 -14.03 1.91
CA ASP A 280 -3.56 -13.44 1.32
C ASP A 280 -2.98 -14.39 0.25
N ALA A 281 -2.03 -13.92 -0.53
CA ALA A 281 -1.54 -14.62 -1.72
C ALA A 281 -0.96 -16.01 -1.39
N LEU A 282 -1.62 -17.09 -1.81
CA LEU A 282 -1.25 -18.48 -1.45
C LEU A 282 0.11 -18.93 -2.02
N ASN A 283 0.67 -18.22 -3.00
CA ASN A 283 2.01 -18.48 -3.51
C ASN A 283 3.14 -17.97 -2.60
N MET A 284 2.82 -17.24 -1.51
CA MET A 284 3.83 -16.75 -0.57
C MET A 284 4.49 -17.88 0.21
N ARG A 285 5.82 -17.77 0.42
CA ARG A 285 6.63 -18.84 1.03
C ARG A 285 6.20 -19.25 2.43
N SER A 286 5.59 -18.36 3.19
CA SER A 286 5.07 -18.62 4.54
C SER A 286 4.04 -19.75 4.58
N VAL A 287 3.34 -20.01 3.47
CA VAL A 287 2.31 -21.06 3.36
C VAL A 287 2.54 -22.03 2.20
N SER A 288 3.07 -21.59 1.04
CA SER A 288 3.17 -22.40 -0.17
C SER A 288 4.07 -23.64 -0.04
N LYS A 289 5.01 -23.63 0.91
CA LYS A 289 5.92 -24.75 1.17
C LYS A 289 5.43 -25.73 2.23
N LEU A 290 4.28 -25.50 2.84
CA LEU A 290 3.76 -26.34 3.92
C LEU A 290 3.19 -27.67 3.41
N TYR A 291 2.80 -27.72 2.14
CA TYR A 291 2.17 -28.89 1.55
C TYR A 291 2.88 -29.31 0.26
N GLU A 292 3.17 -30.59 0.13
CA GLU A 292 3.82 -31.16 -1.06
C GLU A 292 2.81 -31.55 -2.15
N ARG A 293 1.58 -31.92 -1.73
CA ARG A 293 0.55 -32.38 -2.65
C ARG A 293 -0.23 -31.17 -3.20
N LYS A 294 -0.29 -31.07 -4.52
CA LYS A 294 -1.07 -30.06 -5.21
C LYS A 294 -2.54 -30.06 -4.77
N GLY A 295 -3.12 -28.88 -4.62
CA GLY A 295 -4.49 -28.68 -4.19
C GLY A 295 -4.72 -28.82 -2.68
N GLU A 296 -3.74 -29.27 -1.89
CA GLU A 296 -3.88 -29.41 -0.44
C GLU A 296 -3.88 -28.06 0.27
N LEU A 297 -3.02 -27.14 -0.13
CA LEU A 297 -3.00 -25.77 0.40
C LEU A 297 -4.33 -25.06 0.14
N GLU A 298 -4.85 -25.15 -1.08
CA GLU A 298 -6.13 -24.56 -1.47
C GLU A 298 -7.29 -25.14 -0.66
N TRP A 299 -7.28 -26.46 -0.43
CA TRP A 299 -8.26 -27.10 0.44
C TRP A 299 -8.16 -26.62 1.88
N GLU A 300 -6.97 -26.62 2.48
CA GLU A 300 -6.80 -26.20 3.88
C GLU A 300 -7.17 -24.73 4.10
N ALA A 301 -6.83 -23.84 3.15
CA ALA A 301 -7.27 -22.45 3.19
C ALA A 301 -8.80 -22.31 3.11
N PHE A 302 -9.46 -23.06 2.22
CA PHE A 302 -10.92 -23.09 2.13
C PHE A 302 -11.56 -23.68 3.39
N ASN A 303 -11.02 -24.78 3.90
CA ASN A 303 -11.49 -25.46 5.12
C ASN A 303 -11.35 -24.56 6.38
N ALA A 304 -10.35 -23.68 6.39
CA ALA A 304 -10.16 -22.72 7.47
C ALA A 304 -11.22 -21.61 7.52
N GLY A 305 -11.93 -21.35 6.40
CA GLY A 305 -13.01 -20.36 6.35
C GLY A 305 -12.88 -19.29 5.26
N ASN A 306 -11.82 -19.31 4.43
CA ASN A 306 -11.71 -18.39 3.31
C ASN A 306 -12.77 -18.69 2.24
N ASP A 307 -13.36 -17.66 1.66
CA ASP A 307 -14.32 -17.77 0.54
C ASP A 307 -13.59 -17.64 -0.79
N ILE A 308 -12.55 -16.78 -0.87
CA ILE A 308 -11.71 -16.58 -2.04
C ILE A 308 -10.29 -17.03 -1.76
N LEU A 309 -9.75 -17.84 -2.68
CA LEU A 309 -8.38 -18.33 -2.67
C LEU A 309 -7.53 -17.48 -3.62
N CYS A 310 -6.88 -16.45 -3.05
CA CYS A 310 -6.10 -15.47 -3.81
C CYS A 310 -4.76 -16.05 -4.23
N PHE A 311 -4.35 -15.85 -5.48
CA PHE A 311 -3.10 -16.40 -6.03
C PHE A 311 -2.98 -17.92 -5.91
N ALA A 312 -4.10 -18.65 -6.02
CA ALA A 312 -4.08 -20.11 -6.06
C ALA A 312 -3.38 -20.60 -7.33
N GLU A 313 -2.37 -21.45 -7.16
CA GLU A 313 -1.56 -21.98 -8.27
C GLU A 313 -2.05 -23.33 -8.79
N ASN A 314 -2.73 -24.14 -7.94
CA ASN A 314 -3.18 -25.49 -8.28
C ASN A 314 -4.71 -25.55 -8.40
N VAL A 315 -5.28 -24.79 -9.34
CA VAL A 315 -6.74 -24.63 -9.47
C VAL A 315 -7.45 -25.97 -9.73
N PRO A 316 -7.07 -26.82 -10.70
CA PRO A 316 -7.74 -28.09 -10.94
C PRO A 316 -7.73 -29.02 -9.73
N GLU A 317 -6.54 -29.21 -9.12
CA GLU A 317 -6.36 -30.09 -7.99
C GLU A 317 -7.03 -29.54 -6.72
N GLY A 318 -7.05 -28.21 -6.55
CA GLY A 318 -7.77 -27.54 -5.46
C GLY A 318 -9.28 -27.73 -5.56
N ILE A 319 -9.85 -27.63 -6.76
CA ILE A 319 -11.27 -27.91 -7.01
C ILE A 319 -11.60 -29.35 -6.63
N GLU A 320 -10.79 -30.33 -7.06
CA GLU A 320 -10.99 -31.75 -6.74
C GLU A 320 -10.89 -32.00 -5.22
N ALA A 321 -9.92 -31.38 -4.55
CA ALA A 321 -9.74 -31.52 -3.10
C ALA A 321 -10.91 -30.93 -2.32
N ILE A 322 -11.44 -29.76 -2.71
CA ILE A 322 -12.62 -29.13 -2.08
C ILE A 322 -13.87 -29.98 -2.31
N LEU A 323 -14.13 -30.43 -3.55
CA LEU A 323 -15.28 -31.27 -3.88
C LEU A 323 -15.29 -32.59 -3.09
N LYS A 324 -14.13 -33.14 -2.82
CA LYS A 324 -13.97 -34.39 -2.07
C LYS A 324 -14.23 -34.24 -0.59
N ASN A 325 -13.85 -33.11 0.01
CA ASN A 325 -13.74 -32.97 1.46
C ASN A 325 -14.73 -31.96 2.07
N ALA A 326 -15.21 -30.98 1.30
CA ALA A 326 -16.11 -29.93 1.81
C ALA A 326 -17.58 -30.42 1.86
N SER A 327 -18.32 -29.90 2.85
CA SER A 327 -19.78 -30.08 2.88
C SER A 327 -20.45 -29.23 1.80
N PRO A 328 -21.59 -29.70 1.22
CA PRO A 328 -22.38 -28.90 0.29
C PRO A 328 -22.81 -27.54 0.86
N ASP A 329 -23.13 -27.47 2.15
CA ASP A 329 -23.57 -26.24 2.81
C ASP A 329 -22.43 -25.21 2.84
N ARG A 330 -21.20 -25.63 3.19
CA ARG A 330 -20.03 -24.73 3.17
C ARG A 330 -19.70 -24.20 1.76
N ILE A 331 -19.87 -25.06 0.73
CA ILE A 331 -19.71 -24.63 -0.68
C ILE A 331 -20.78 -23.60 -1.02
N GLU A 332 -22.04 -23.83 -0.64
CA GLU A 332 -23.14 -22.91 -0.90
C GLU A 332 -22.96 -21.55 -0.22
N GLU A 333 -22.53 -21.54 1.03
CA GLU A 333 -22.25 -20.30 1.77
C GLU A 333 -21.21 -19.43 1.07
N SER A 334 -20.03 -19.99 0.75
CA SER A 334 -18.98 -19.25 0.04
C SER A 334 -19.43 -18.79 -1.35
N PHE A 335 -20.10 -19.65 -2.09
CA PHE A 335 -20.63 -19.31 -3.40
C PHE A 335 -21.60 -18.13 -3.34
N ASN A 336 -22.50 -18.11 -2.34
CA ASN A 336 -23.46 -17.03 -2.17
C ASN A 336 -22.79 -15.71 -1.80
N ARG A 337 -21.74 -15.71 -0.94
CA ARG A 337 -20.97 -14.50 -0.62
C ARG A 337 -20.30 -13.92 -1.88
N ILE A 338 -19.66 -14.76 -2.69
CA ILE A 338 -19.02 -14.32 -3.94
C ILE A 338 -20.07 -13.83 -4.95
N ARG A 339 -21.18 -14.53 -5.08
CA ARG A 339 -22.30 -14.11 -5.94
C ARG A 339 -22.85 -12.74 -5.53
N ASN A 340 -23.07 -12.52 -4.23
CA ASN A 340 -23.54 -11.24 -3.70
C ASN A 340 -22.52 -10.11 -3.96
N ALA A 341 -21.23 -10.38 -3.85
CA ALA A 341 -20.18 -9.42 -4.20
C ALA A 341 -20.23 -9.04 -5.68
N LYS A 342 -20.38 -10.03 -6.58
CA LYS A 342 -20.55 -9.80 -8.03
C LYS A 342 -21.82 -9.03 -8.36
N GLU A 343 -22.91 -9.31 -7.66
CA GLU A 343 -24.18 -8.59 -7.80
C GLU A 343 -24.05 -7.13 -7.35
N LYS A 344 -23.40 -6.90 -6.19
CA LYS A 344 -23.15 -5.57 -5.63
C LYS A 344 -22.41 -4.66 -6.59
N VAL A 345 -21.41 -5.16 -7.31
CA VAL A 345 -20.68 -4.38 -8.32
C VAL A 345 -21.33 -4.35 -9.70
N GLY A 346 -22.51 -4.94 -9.85
CA GLY A 346 -23.27 -4.90 -11.11
C GLY A 346 -22.83 -5.89 -12.19
N LEU A 347 -22.00 -6.88 -11.87
CA LEU A 347 -21.53 -7.87 -12.84
C LEU A 347 -22.62 -8.84 -13.31
N LEU A 348 -23.54 -9.25 -12.42
CA LEU A 348 -24.56 -10.25 -12.74
C LEU A 348 -25.78 -9.68 -13.48
N ASN A 349 -26.02 -8.38 -13.39
CA ASN A 349 -27.11 -7.68 -14.05
C ASN A 349 -26.64 -6.78 -15.21
N ASN A 350 -25.35 -6.90 -15.60
CA ASN A 350 -24.68 -6.10 -16.64
C ASN A 350 -24.78 -4.57 -16.40
N SER A 351 -24.92 -4.14 -15.16
CA SER A 351 -24.93 -2.71 -14.81
C SER A 351 -23.54 -2.12 -14.57
N PHE A 352 -22.52 -2.98 -14.43
CA PHE A 352 -21.15 -2.48 -14.39
C PHE A 352 -20.75 -1.97 -15.78
N THR A 353 -20.45 -0.71 -15.84
CA THR A 353 -19.93 -0.07 -17.05
C THR A 353 -18.57 0.54 -16.75
N THR A 354 -17.59 0.29 -17.59
CA THR A 354 -16.34 1.06 -17.59
C THR A 354 -16.70 2.50 -17.95
N THR A 355 -16.55 3.43 -17.03
CA THR A 355 -16.95 4.82 -17.25
C THR A 355 -15.77 5.74 -17.01
N GLY A 356 -15.54 6.63 -17.97
CA GLY A 356 -14.59 7.72 -17.84
C GLY A 356 -13.17 7.36 -18.30
N GLU A 357 -12.36 8.38 -18.27
CA GLU A 357 -10.91 8.34 -18.46
C GLU A 357 -10.24 8.66 -17.13
N LEU A 358 -8.94 8.37 -17.03
CA LEU A 358 -8.13 8.76 -15.86
C LEU A 358 -8.09 10.29 -15.75
N ASN A 359 -8.36 10.81 -14.56
CA ASN A 359 -8.42 12.26 -14.32
C ASN A 359 -7.19 12.75 -13.55
N PHE A 360 -6.10 13.01 -14.27
CA PHE A 360 -4.84 13.52 -13.70
C PHE A 360 -5.00 14.90 -13.04
N GLU A 361 -5.83 15.77 -13.60
CA GLU A 361 -6.06 17.10 -13.02
C GLU A 361 -6.74 17.00 -11.65
N LYS A 362 -7.76 16.15 -11.53
CA LYS A 362 -8.43 15.92 -10.24
C LYS A 362 -7.51 15.28 -9.22
N ALA A 363 -6.67 14.32 -9.64
CA ALA A 363 -5.65 13.72 -8.77
C ALA A 363 -4.64 14.77 -8.28
N SER A 364 -4.13 15.63 -9.17
CA SER A 364 -3.22 16.72 -8.81
C SER A 364 -3.87 17.72 -7.85
N GLN A 365 -5.11 18.12 -8.09
CA GLN A 365 -5.87 19.01 -7.18
C GLN A 365 -6.01 18.39 -5.78
N LEU A 366 -6.37 17.11 -5.71
CA LEU A 366 -6.51 16.39 -4.44
C LEU A 366 -5.16 16.25 -3.73
N ASN A 367 -4.08 15.90 -4.46
CA ASN A 367 -2.73 15.82 -3.92
C ASN A 367 -2.27 17.18 -3.35
N LEU A 368 -2.61 18.28 -4.03
CA LEU A 368 -2.31 19.63 -3.54
C LEU A 368 -3.05 19.93 -2.23
N GLU A 369 -4.33 19.58 -2.14
CA GLU A 369 -5.13 19.79 -0.92
C GLU A 369 -4.62 18.92 0.25
N ILE A 370 -4.21 17.67 -0.04
CA ILE A 370 -3.58 16.81 0.95
C ILE A 370 -2.26 17.42 1.43
N ALA A 371 -1.39 17.88 0.51
CA ALA A 371 -0.13 18.51 0.86
C ALA A 371 -0.33 19.75 1.76
N GLN A 372 -1.37 20.55 1.50
CA GLN A 372 -1.77 21.70 2.33
C GLN A 372 -2.14 21.29 3.77
N ASN A 373 -2.53 20.05 4.01
CA ASN A 373 -3.05 19.62 5.31
C ASN A 373 -2.17 18.59 6.04
N CYS A 374 -1.15 18.00 5.38
CA CYS A 374 -0.33 16.95 5.98
C CYS A 374 1.13 17.31 6.22
N ILE A 375 1.72 18.28 5.47
CA ILE A 375 3.11 18.68 5.69
C ILE A 375 3.32 19.06 7.16
N THR A 376 4.33 18.46 7.77
CA THR A 376 4.53 18.46 9.22
C THR A 376 5.81 19.20 9.59
N LYS A 377 5.71 20.14 10.52
CA LYS A 377 6.86 20.78 11.15
C LYS A 377 7.29 19.92 12.35
N VAL A 378 8.47 19.34 12.27
CA VAL A 378 9.02 18.45 13.30
C VAL A 378 9.92 19.22 14.28
N ILE A 379 10.75 20.13 13.76
CA ILE A 379 11.54 21.09 14.55
C ILE A 379 11.22 22.50 14.06
N ASP A 380 10.85 23.39 14.97
CA ASP A 380 10.43 24.77 14.65
C ASP A 380 11.23 25.80 15.45
N ASN A 381 12.11 26.53 14.76
CA ASN A 381 12.90 27.62 15.35
C ASN A 381 12.81 28.91 14.48
N SER A 382 11.65 29.27 13.95
CA SER A 382 11.44 30.48 13.14
C SER A 382 12.34 30.54 11.89
N VAL A 383 12.40 29.44 11.17
CA VAL A 383 13.35 29.21 10.06
C VAL A 383 13.21 30.18 8.89
N SER A 384 12.01 30.71 8.61
CA SER A 384 11.79 31.63 7.48
C SER A 384 12.61 32.92 7.63
N GLU A 385 12.56 33.55 8.79
CA GLU A 385 13.32 34.79 9.06
C GLU A 385 14.82 34.56 8.92
N LEU A 386 15.32 33.47 9.50
CA LEU A 386 16.71 33.07 9.39
C LEU A 386 17.18 32.94 7.93
N LEU A 387 16.40 32.26 7.10
CA LEU A 387 16.75 32.01 5.70
C LEU A 387 16.75 33.31 4.88
N PHE A 388 15.77 34.20 5.10
CA PHE A 388 15.75 35.51 4.43
C PHE A 388 16.90 36.43 4.89
N GLU A 389 17.26 36.42 6.17
CA GLU A 389 18.41 37.18 6.66
C GLU A 389 19.74 36.62 6.10
N SER A 390 19.89 35.30 6.10
CA SER A 390 21.08 34.64 5.54
C SER A 390 21.22 34.90 4.04
N GLN A 391 20.12 34.92 3.31
CA GLN A 391 20.09 35.24 1.87
C GLN A 391 20.54 36.69 1.60
N LYS A 392 20.02 37.67 2.36
CA LYS A 392 20.43 39.08 2.27
C LYS A 392 21.92 39.29 2.50
N ASN A 393 22.51 38.48 3.38
CA ASN A 393 23.93 38.54 3.75
C ASN A 393 24.83 37.67 2.84
N ASN A 394 24.28 37.05 1.78
CA ASN A 394 24.95 36.09 0.91
C ASN A 394 25.54 34.87 1.66
N GLN A 395 24.91 34.47 2.74
CA GLN A 395 25.31 33.34 3.59
C GLN A 395 24.45 32.10 3.44
N LEU A 396 23.45 32.13 2.54
CA LEU A 396 22.55 31.03 2.26
C LEU A 396 22.97 30.28 1.01
N ALA A 397 23.03 28.94 1.10
CA ALA A 397 23.05 28.03 -0.04
C ALA A 397 21.89 27.02 0.07
N LYS A 398 21.46 26.49 -1.06
CA LYS A 398 20.48 25.41 -1.19
C LYS A 398 21.15 24.14 -1.68
N LEU A 399 20.87 23.01 -1.02
CA LEU A 399 21.38 21.69 -1.38
C LEU A 399 20.22 20.72 -1.62
N SER A 400 20.12 20.15 -2.83
CA SER A 400 19.18 19.10 -3.17
C SER A 400 19.91 17.76 -3.31
N LEU A 401 19.45 16.76 -2.56
CA LEU A 401 20.00 15.41 -2.56
C LEU A 401 18.98 14.47 -3.20
N TYR A 402 19.39 13.68 -4.19
CA TYR A 402 18.61 12.75 -5.03
C TYR A 402 17.58 13.42 -5.94
N LYS A 403 17.72 14.73 -6.21
CA LYS A 403 16.90 15.45 -7.20
C LYS A 403 17.69 16.62 -7.78
N ASN A 404 17.52 16.90 -9.06
CA ASN A 404 18.22 17.96 -9.77
C ASN A 404 17.74 19.37 -9.39
N VAL A 405 18.40 20.41 -9.90
CA VAL A 405 18.04 21.83 -9.65
C VAL A 405 16.69 22.24 -10.22
N GLU A 406 16.20 21.51 -11.20
CA GLU A 406 14.91 21.77 -11.86
C GLU A 406 13.70 21.28 -11.03
N ASN A 407 13.92 20.87 -9.76
CA ASN A 407 12.84 20.44 -8.88
C ASN A 407 11.88 21.61 -8.55
N THR A 408 10.62 21.29 -8.36
CA THR A 408 9.56 22.28 -8.10
C THR A 408 9.78 23.03 -6.78
N PHE A 409 10.41 22.42 -5.78
CA PHE A 409 10.74 23.07 -4.51
C PHE A 409 11.67 24.25 -4.70
N PHE A 410 12.82 24.06 -5.38
CA PHE A 410 13.77 25.14 -5.66
C PHE A 410 13.19 26.19 -6.62
N LYS A 411 12.52 25.77 -7.68
CA LYS A 411 11.84 26.70 -8.61
C LYS A 411 10.88 27.64 -7.89
N THR A 412 10.08 27.09 -6.98
CA THR A 412 9.13 27.90 -6.22
C THR A 412 9.84 28.85 -5.24
N LEU A 413 10.87 28.37 -4.54
CA LEU A 413 11.66 29.18 -3.60
C LEU A 413 12.36 30.36 -4.30
N ASN A 414 12.86 30.18 -5.49
CA ASN A 414 13.60 31.20 -6.24
C ASN A 414 12.80 32.46 -6.54
N SER A 415 11.48 32.38 -6.48
CA SER A 415 10.62 33.55 -6.65
C SER A 415 10.86 34.64 -5.58
N LYS A 416 11.28 34.26 -4.36
CA LYS A 416 11.49 35.19 -3.23
C LYS A 416 12.77 34.92 -2.44
N LEU A 417 13.42 33.75 -2.62
CA LEU A 417 14.61 33.33 -1.89
C LEU A 417 15.71 32.82 -2.86
N PRO A 418 16.15 33.65 -3.83
CA PRO A 418 17.22 33.26 -4.74
C PRO A 418 18.54 33.14 -3.98
N SER A 419 19.27 32.04 -4.19
CA SER A 419 20.59 31.76 -3.59
C SER A 419 21.31 30.69 -4.39
N PRO A 420 22.64 30.51 -4.24
CA PRO A 420 23.37 29.43 -4.91
C PRO A 420 22.74 28.06 -4.63
N GLU A 421 22.68 27.23 -5.68
CA GLU A 421 22.04 25.92 -5.69
C GLU A 421 23.01 24.83 -6.07
N PHE A 422 23.02 23.78 -5.27
CA PHE A 422 23.76 22.56 -5.51
C PHE A 422 22.77 21.39 -5.51
N ALA A 423 22.77 20.57 -6.54
CA ALA A 423 21.81 19.46 -6.63
C ALA A 423 22.45 18.24 -7.28
N PHE A 424 22.17 17.08 -6.72
CA PHE A 424 22.74 15.80 -7.08
C PHE A 424 21.62 14.75 -7.16
N GLU A 425 21.33 14.31 -8.38
CA GLU A 425 20.31 13.28 -8.64
C GLU A 425 20.88 11.87 -8.38
N ASN A 426 22.11 11.64 -8.82
CA ASN A 426 22.87 10.42 -8.53
C ASN A 426 24.16 10.85 -7.83
N LEU A 427 24.33 10.43 -6.58
CA LEU A 427 25.48 10.80 -5.77
C LEU A 427 26.62 9.79 -5.91
N GLU A 428 27.80 10.31 -6.24
CA GLU A 428 29.05 9.56 -6.23
C GLU A 428 29.96 10.04 -5.08
N ALA A 429 30.95 9.25 -4.69
CA ALA A 429 31.86 9.62 -3.60
C ALA A 429 32.62 10.94 -3.87
N SER A 430 32.90 11.26 -5.14
CA SER A 430 33.49 12.53 -5.58
C SER A 430 32.60 13.73 -5.30
N ASP A 431 31.28 13.57 -5.39
CA ASP A 431 30.31 14.64 -5.18
C ASP A 431 30.29 15.11 -3.73
N ILE A 432 30.46 14.20 -2.78
CA ILE A 432 30.52 14.53 -1.34
C ILE A 432 31.65 15.51 -1.06
N SER A 433 32.85 15.28 -1.63
CA SER A 433 33.99 16.17 -1.43
C SER A 433 33.76 17.52 -2.12
N PHE A 434 33.14 17.53 -3.29
CA PHE A 434 32.75 18.73 -4.01
C PHE A 434 31.73 19.55 -3.19
N ILE A 435 30.65 18.91 -2.71
CA ILE A 435 29.62 19.55 -1.88
C ILE A 435 30.25 20.25 -0.67
N LYS A 436 31.11 19.56 0.07
CA LYS A 436 31.78 20.13 1.25
C LYS A 436 32.56 21.38 0.91
N LYS A 437 33.33 21.35 -0.16
CA LYS A 437 34.14 22.49 -0.63
C LYS A 437 33.27 23.69 -1.03
N GLU A 438 32.23 23.44 -1.85
CA GLU A 438 31.35 24.52 -2.32
C GLU A 438 30.54 25.17 -1.20
N LEU A 439 30.14 24.38 -0.21
CA LEU A 439 29.39 24.87 0.96
C LEU A 439 30.26 25.52 2.06
N GLU A 440 31.60 25.51 1.93
CA GLU A 440 32.51 26.00 2.95
C GLU A 440 32.23 27.47 3.36
N ASN A 441 31.93 28.31 2.37
CA ASN A 441 31.72 29.74 2.54
C ASN A 441 30.29 30.15 2.97
N PHE A 442 29.38 29.22 3.14
CA PHE A 442 28.00 29.49 3.56
C PHE A 442 27.78 29.10 5.02
N GLU A 443 27.11 29.94 5.79
CA GLU A 443 26.78 29.64 7.20
C GLU A 443 25.48 28.86 7.30
N THR A 444 24.52 29.14 6.42
CA THR A 444 23.17 28.58 6.45
C THR A 444 22.92 27.73 5.21
N ILE A 445 22.48 26.50 5.41
CA ILE A 445 22.18 25.56 4.33
C ILE A 445 20.72 25.14 4.41
N LEU A 446 19.96 25.39 3.35
CA LEU A 446 18.63 24.82 3.17
C LEU A 446 18.77 23.50 2.38
N ILE A 447 18.50 22.40 3.05
CA ILE A 447 18.67 21.06 2.51
C ILE A 447 17.31 20.49 2.14
N SER A 448 17.15 19.96 0.91
CA SER A 448 16.04 19.12 0.50
C SER A 448 16.55 17.69 0.26
N LEU A 449 16.11 16.76 1.09
CA LEU A 449 16.40 15.34 0.96
C LEU A 449 15.20 14.65 0.30
N PHE A 450 15.38 14.18 -0.93
CA PHE A 450 14.40 13.36 -1.64
C PHE A 450 14.76 11.89 -1.42
N VAL A 451 13.98 11.20 -0.59
CA VAL A 451 14.25 9.81 -0.20
C VAL A 451 13.99 8.87 -1.37
N PRO A 452 15.00 8.11 -1.85
CA PRO A 452 14.87 7.35 -3.10
C PRO A 452 13.78 6.28 -3.10
N LYS A 453 13.54 5.64 -1.95
CA LYS A 453 12.54 4.56 -1.81
C LYS A 453 11.67 4.73 -0.57
N ALA A 454 10.39 4.38 -0.72
CA ALA A 454 9.47 4.35 0.43
C ALA A 454 9.70 3.14 1.35
N LYS A 455 10.25 2.02 0.84
CA LYS A 455 10.58 0.83 1.63
C LYS A 455 11.86 1.04 2.44
N PRO A 456 11.93 0.53 3.70
CA PRO A 456 13.10 0.71 4.57
C PRO A 456 14.32 -0.15 4.19
N LEU A 457 14.25 -0.92 3.11
CA LEU A 457 15.34 -1.76 2.64
C LEU A 457 16.56 -0.90 2.27
N ASN A 458 17.75 -1.34 2.67
CA ASN A 458 19.02 -0.65 2.41
C ASN A 458 18.98 0.84 2.81
N ASN A 459 18.45 1.15 4.00
CA ASN A 459 18.31 2.52 4.50
C ASN A 459 17.52 3.43 3.51
N PHE A 460 16.42 2.93 2.93
CA PHE A 460 15.63 3.64 1.91
C PHE A 460 16.39 3.96 0.62
N GLU A 461 17.49 3.23 0.34
CA GLU A 461 18.49 3.48 -0.70
C GLU A 461 19.22 4.83 -0.55
N VAL A 462 19.20 5.43 0.63
CA VAL A 462 20.08 6.55 1.00
C VAL A 462 21.46 6.00 1.35
N GLN A 463 22.49 6.54 0.71
CA GLN A 463 23.87 6.10 0.91
C GLN A 463 24.41 6.53 2.28
N ASP A 464 25.27 5.73 2.90
CA ASP A 464 25.88 6.01 4.19
C ASP A 464 26.72 7.31 4.17
N GLU A 465 27.34 7.62 3.03
CA GLU A 465 28.09 8.86 2.81
C GLU A 465 27.19 10.11 2.88
N VAL A 466 25.93 9.98 2.48
CA VAL A 466 24.94 11.07 2.59
C VAL A 466 24.56 11.30 4.06
N PHE A 467 24.35 10.24 4.83
CA PHE A 467 24.11 10.38 6.28
C PHE A 467 25.32 11.01 6.98
N ALA A 468 26.53 10.63 6.59
CA ALA A 468 27.76 11.23 7.13
C ALA A 468 27.89 12.72 6.75
N LEU A 469 27.57 13.09 5.51
CA LEU A 469 27.53 14.48 5.06
C LEU A 469 26.51 15.31 5.85
N LEU A 470 25.28 14.82 5.97
CA LEU A 470 24.22 15.49 6.72
C LEU A 470 24.64 15.70 8.19
N SER A 471 25.22 14.67 8.82
CA SER A 471 25.73 14.75 10.18
C SER A 471 26.81 15.82 10.35
N GLU A 472 27.75 15.94 9.41
CA GLU A 472 28.80 16.97 9.44
C GLU A 472 28.22 18.37 9.23
N LEU A 473 27.32 18.55 8.27
CA LEU A 473 26.66 19.84 8.03
C LEU A 473 25.87 20.29 9.27
N LEU A 474 25.14 19.38 9.91
CA LEU A 474 24.38 19.65 11.13
C LEU A 474 25.26 20.06 12.33
N GLN A 475 26.52 19.63 12.36
CA GLN A 475 27.47 20.00 13.41
C GLN A 475 28.17 21.33 13.15
N THR A 476 28.32 21.72 11.89
CA THR A 476 29.19 22.82 11.47
C THR A 476 28.44 24.02 10.88
N LYS A 477 27.19 23.85 10.47
CA LYS A 477 26.38 24.84 9.76
C LYS A 477 25.00 25.00 10.41
N LYS A 478 24.32 26.09 10.08
CA LYS A 478 22.91 26.32 10.40
C LYS A 478 22.05 25.62 9.33
N CYS A 479 21.52 24.45 9.65
CA CYS A 479 20.79 23.64 8.68
C CYS A 479 19.28 23.73 8.89
N VAL A 480 18.54 23.94 7.80
CA VAL A 480 17.10 23.72 7.69
C VAL A 480 16.87 22.59 6.71
N ILE A 481 16.15 21.55 7.13
CA ILE A 481 16.00 20.33 6.34
C ILE A 481 14.52 20.10 5.98
N TYR A 482 14.27 19.88 4.71
CA TYR A 482 13.01 19.39 4.16
C TYR A 482 13.21 17.94 3.68
N VAL A 483 12.37 17.02 4.16
CA VAL A 483 12.43 15.61 3.79
C VAL A 483 11.19 15.26 2.95
N PHE A 484 11.43 14.79 1.74
CA PHE A 484 10.42 14.33 0.80
C PHE A 484 10.50 12.80 0.70
N GLY A 485 9.76 12.09 1.56
CA GLY A 485 9.78 10.63 1.61
C GLY A 485 9.20 10.03 2.88
N ASN A 486 9.62 8.83 3.18
CA ASN A 486 9.14 8.10 4.35
C ASN A 486 9.76 8.67 5.64
N PRO A 487 8.96 9.10 6.65
CA PRO A 487 9.48 9.71 7.87
C PRO A 487 10.39 8.77 8.69
N TYR A 488 10.35 7.47 8.49
CA TYR A 488 11.28 6.53 9.13
C TYR A 488 12.75 6.68 8.68
N VAL A 489 13.05 7.55 7.71
CA VAL A 489 14.43 7.93 7.40
C VAL A 489 15.02 8.87 8.47
N LEU A 490 14.19 9.63 9.17
CA LEU A 490 14.63 10.66 10.13
C LEU A 490 15.54 10.11 11.23
N PRO A 491 15.23 8.98 11.90
CA PRO A 491 16.11 8.41 12.93
C PRO A 491 17.48 7.96 12.42
N LEU A 492 17.62 7.77 11.09
CA LEU A 492 18.87 7.33 10.47
C LEU A 492 19.85 8.50 10.24
N ILE A 493 19.40 9.76 10.34
CA ILE A 493 20.23 10.95 10.15
C ILE A 493 20.89 11.33 11.48
N PRO A 494 22.21 11.11 11.65
CA PRO A 494 22.87 11.41 12.91
C PRO A 494 22.88 12.93 13.16
N ASN A 495 22.75 13.33 14.43
CA ASN A 495 22.69 14.73 14.85
C ASN A 495 21.50 15.55 14.32
N LEU A 496 20.43 14.89 13.88
CA LEU A 496 19.27 15.58 13.29
C LEU A 496 18.62 16.57 14.27
N SER A 497 18.70 16.31 15.58
CA SER A 497 18.23 17.22 16.63
C SER A 497 18.91 18.60 16.63
N LYS A 498 20.08 18.75 15.97
CA LYS A 498 20.77 20.04 15.80
C LYS A 498 20.24 20.89 14.64
N ALA A 499 19.33 20.36 13.83
CA ALA A 499 18.69 21.14 12.78
C ALA A 499 17.94 22.34 13.37
N LEU A 500 18.06 23.50 12.75
CA LEU A 500 17.30 24.68 13.15
C LEU A 500 15.84 24.60 12.73
N GLY A 501 15.56 23.85 11.68
CA GLY A 501 14.21 23.49 11.26
C GLY A 501 14.22 22.16 10.56
N LEU A 502 13.20 21.36 10.83
CA LEU A 502 12.98 20.07 10.19
C LEU A 502 11.51 19.97 9.78
N ILE A 503 11.30 19.82 8.49
CA ILE A 503 9.97 19.70 7.89
C ILE A 503 9.88 18.37 7.16
N GLU A 504 8.86 17.58 7.51
CA GLU A 504 8.51 16.34 6.84
C GLU A 504 7.42 16.62 5.80
N ALA A 505 7.74 16.41 4.53
CA ALA A 505 6.84 16.64 3.40
C ALA A 505 6.32 15.34 2.76
N TYR A 506 6.77 14.18 3.22
CA TYR A 506 6.30 12.81 2.91
C TYR A 506 6.44 12.36 1.45
N GLN A 507 6.03 13.19 0.48
CA GLN A 507 6.00 12.81 -0.94
C GLN A 507 6.89 13.72 -1.77
N ASP A 508 7.49 13.17 -2.82
CA ASP A 508 8.25 13.96 -3.78
C ASP A 508 7.41 14.48 -4.97
N PHE A 509 6.08 14.45 -4.85
CA PHE A 509 5.18 14.98 -5.87
C PHE A 509 5.37 16.51 -6.03
N GLU A 510 5.13 17.03 -7.23
CA GLU A 510 5.24 18.46 -7.50
C GLU A 510 4.38 19.31 -6.57
N GLU A 511 3.17 18.83 -6.24
CA GLU A 511 2.23 19.49 -5.34
C GLU A 511 2.80 19.63 -3.93
N PHE A 512 3.45 18.59 -3.41
CA PHE A 512 4.08 18.59 -2.10
C PHE A 512 5.31 19.50 -2.06
N GLN A 513 6.15 19.44 -3.09
CA GLN A 513 7.29 20.33 -3.26
C GLN A 513 6.86 21.80 -3.30
N LYS A 514 5.83 22.11 -4.10
CA LYS A 514 5.25 23.45 -4.21
C LYS A 514 4.71 23.96 -2.87
N MET A 515 3.93 23.13 -2.16
CA MET A 515 3.35 23.52 -0.88
C MET A 515 4.39 23.70 0.21
N ALA A 516 5.39 22.84 0.29
CA ALA A 516 6.51 22.96 1.21
C ALA A 516 7.24 24.30 1.01
N ALA A 517 7.50 24.70 -0.24
CA ALA A 517 8.12 25.98 -0.57
C ALA A 517 7.20 27.17 -0.20
N ILE A 518 5.92 27.11 -0.50
CA ILE A 518 4.94 28.17 -0.18
C ILE A 518 4.87 28.37 1.33
N TYR A 519 4.83 27.31 2.12
CA TYR A 519 4.79 27.39 3.59
C TYR A 519 6.02 28.10 4.17
N LEU A 520 7.19 27.80 3.61
CA LEU A 520 8.41 28.50 3.97
C LEU A 520 8.36 29.98 3.62
N LEU A 521 8.02 30.32 2.35
CA LEU A 521 8.01 31.69 1.85
C LEU A 521 6.95 32.59 2.51
N GLU A 522 5.86 32.04 2.96
CA GLU A 522 4.73 32.75 3.56
C GLU A 522 4.67 32.60 5.10
N ASN A 523 5.65 31.91 5.69
CA ASN A 523 5.73 31.61 7.12
C ASN A 523 4.41 31.07 7.69
N LYS A 524 3.81 30.11 6.96
CA LYS A 524 2.54 29.49 7.35
C LYS A 524 2.72 28.38 8.37
N ASN A 525 1.71 28.19 9.20
CA ASN A 525 1.64 27.03 10.09
C ASN A 525 1.43 25.75 9.27
N HIS A 526 2.07 24.66 9.72
CA HIS A 526 1.96 23.34 9.15
C HIS A 526 0.90 22.56 9.96
N PRO A 527 -0.24 22.19 9.35
CA PRO A 527 -1.34 21.57 10.09
C PRO A 527 -1.13 20.07 10.34
N GLY A 528 -0.19 19.44 9.62
CA GLY A 528 0.12 18.02 9.75
C GLY A 528 0.80 17.65 11.07
N SER A 529 0.73 16.37 11.41
CA SER A 529 1.44 15.77 12.54
C SER A 529 2.06 14.45 12.13
N LEU A 530 3.20 14.08 12.69
CA LEU A 530 3.81 12.77 12.42
C LEU A 530 2.80 11.67 12.75
N PRO A 531 2.54 10.73 11.82
CA PRO A 531 1.59 9.64 12.04
C PRO A 531 2.15 8.51 12.91
N VAL A 532 3.45 8.58 13.20
CA VAL A 532 4.23 7.59 13.96
C VAL A 532 5.21 8.32 14.90
N ASN A 533 5.54 7.68 16.01
CA ASN A 533 6.57 8.19 16.91
C ASN A 533 7.95 8.00 16.28
N ILE A 534 8.70 9.10 16.20
CA ILE A 534 10.05 9.14 15.65
C ILE A 534 10.96 9.69 16.74
N ASP A 535 11.97 8.92 17.10
CA ASP A 535 13.03 9.38 18.00
C ASP A 535 14.08 10.14 17.18
N ILE A 536 14.24 11.43 17.43
CA ILE A 536 15.20 12.31 16.74
C ILE A 536 16.41 12.51 17.64
N GLN A 537 17.52 11.89 17.28
CA GLN A 537 18.77 11.94 18.01
C GLN A 537 19.64 13.14 17.63
#